data_21bdface6b51ebab076b1b51af3a736c
#
_entry.id   21bdface6b51ebab076b1b51af3a736c
#
_cell.length_a   1.000
_cell.length_b   1.000
_cell.length_c   1.000
_cell.angle_alpha   90.00
_cell.angle_beta   90.00
_cell.angle_gamma   90.00
#
_symmetry.space_group_name_H-M   'P 1'
#
loop_
_entity.id
_entity.type
_entity.pdbx_description
1 polymer ?
#
loop_
_entity_poly.entity_id
_entity_poly.type
_entity_poly.pdbx_seq_one_letter_code
_entity_poly.pdbx_strand_id
1 'polypeptide(L)'
;IIISDEIIGNKRNDLSQHFAFGKNISLKKENNVIIGQGERCEFSVMCFDERGELLPEITNSLLSRHYNQIEETSALKVNTNGSYFLTTVIVKNRENKNIEIVKEDVYNFAYDVMLSKDTAQGYVITRNKEKYGVVLIKNDVGNHSDLNGIRGVYGLGQTMVAELHKNPEYMTVLKW
;
A
#
# COMPACT_ATOMS: atom_id res chain seq x y z
N ILE A 1 0.64 7.69 1.32
CA ILE A 1 0.74 7.32 -0.11
C ILE A 1 0.59 5.81 -0.16
N ILE A 2 -0.21 5.33 -1.08
CA ILE A 2 -0.34 3.91 -1.39
C ILE A 2 -0.02 3.75 -2.88
N ILE A 3 0.88 2.85 -3.19
CA ILE A 3 1.29 2.51 -4.55
C ILE A 3 1.03 1.01 -4.70
N SER A 4 0.14 0.65 -5.62
CA SER A 4 -0.19 -0.75 -5.87
C SER A 4 -0.05 -1.05 -7.35
N ASP A 5 0.79 -2.02 -7.65
CA ASP A 5 0.88 -2.64 -8.97
C ASP A 5 0.02 -3.90 -8.96
N GLU A 6 -0.73 -4.09 -10.02
CA GLU A 6 -1.57 -5.28 -10.21
C GLU A 6 -1.28 -5.96 -11.55
N ILE A 7 -1.41 -7.27 -11.58
CA ILE A 7 -1.36 -8.05 -12.81
C ILE A 7 -2.77 -8.25 -13.34
N ILE A 8 -3.01 -7.73 -14.54
CA ILE A 8 -4.24 -7.99 -15.29
C ILE A 8 -4.09 -9.33 -16.01
N GLY A 9 -5.05 -10.22 -15.83
CA GLY A 9 -5.05 -11.57 -16.43
C GLY A 9 -5.06 -12.70 -15.40
N ASN A 10 -4.97 -13.92 -15.91
CA ASN A 10 -5.17 -15.14 -15.12
C ASN A 10 -3.87 -15.81 -14.64
N LYS A 11 -2.72 -15.20 -14.89
CA LYS A 11 -1.42 -15.75 -14.48
C LYS A 11 -0.75 -14.80 -13.49
N ARG A 12 -0.28 -15.39 -12.39
CA ARG A 12 0.59 -14.69 -11.44
C ARG A 12 1.96 -14.48 -12.08
N ASN A 13 2.59 -13.36 -11.76
CA ASN A 13 3.93 -13.01 -12.23
C ASN A 13 4.81 -12.54 -11.08
N ASP A 14 6.10 -12.49 -11.35
CA ASP A 14 7.04 -11.84 -10.45
C ASP A 14 6.92 -10.34 -10.61
N LEU A 15 6.72 -9.64 -9.50
CA LEU A 15 6.60 -8.19 -9.45
C LEU A 15 7.78 -7.59 -8.70
N SER A 16 8.20 -6.42 -9.15
CA SER A 16 9.26 -5.67 -8.49
C SER A 16 8.93 -4.18 -8.50
N GLN A 17 8.98 -3.56 -7.32
CA GLN A 17 8.89 -2.12 -7.16
C GLN A 17 10.25 -1.56 -6.73
N HIS A 18 10.66 -0.44 -7.34
CA HIS A 18 11.89 0.27 -7.03
C HIS A 18 11.60 1.72 -6.69
N PHE A 19 12.09 2.18 -5.55
CA PHE A 19 11.91 3.54 -5.08
C PHE A 19 13.26 4.16 -4.78
N ALA A 20 13.68 5.13 -5.59
CA ALA A 20 14.85 5.96 -5.28
C ALA A 20 14.41 7.18 -4.45
N PHE A 21 15.10 7.44 -3.35
CA PHE A 21 14.80 8.56 -2.47
C PHE A 21 15.72 9.74 -2.76
N GLY A 22 15.40 10.89 -2.18
CA GLY A 22 16.27 12.05 -2.30
C GLY A 22 17.60 11.84 -1.55
N LYS A 23 18.65 12.54 -1.98
CA LYS A 23 20.02 12.51 -1.44
C LYS A 23 20.11 12.60 0.09
N ASN A 24 19.22 13.39 0.72
CA ASN A 24 19.23 13.63 2.15
C ASN A 24 18.26 12.71 2.93
N ILE A 25 17.85 11.60 2.33
CA ILE A 25 17.03 10.59 2.96
C ILE A 25 17.90 9.39 3.35
N SER A 26 17.98 9.11 4.62
CA SER A 26 18.53 7.85 5.13
C SER A 26 17.41 6.83 5.34
N LEU A 27 17.70 5.57 5.04
CA LEU A 27 16.77 4.46 5.25
C LEU A 27 17.32 3.53 6.33
N LYS A 28 16.46 3.11 7.24
CA LYS A 28 16.78 2.17 8.31
C LYS A 28 15.68 1.12 8.41
N LYS A 29 16.08 -0.12 8.60
CA LYS A 29 15.15 -1.20 8.84
C LYS A 29 14.90 -1.35 10.33
N GLU A 30 13.62 -1.37 10.73
CA GLU A 30 13.17 -1.65 12.08
C GLU A 30 12.06 -2.74 12.00
N ASN A 31 12.40 -3.96 12.40
CA ASN A 31 11.55 -5.14 12.20
C ASN A 31 11.17 -5.31 10.71
N ASN A 32 9.88 -5.27 10.38
CA ASN A 32 9.36 -5.37 9.00
C ASN A 32 9.06 -4.01 8.38
N VAL A 33 9.39 -2.92 9.06
CA VAL A 33 9.15 -1.55 8.60
C VAL A 33 10.46 -0.92 8.18
N ILE A 34 10.46 -0.21 7.07
CA ILE A 34 11.56 0.68 6.71
C ILE A 34 11.21 2.09 7.17
N ILE A 35 12.09 2.66 7.97
CA ILE A 35 11.99 4.05 8.39
C ILE A 35 12.87 4.89 7.48
N GLY A 36 12.27 5.87 6.83
CA GLY A 36 12.98 6.89 6.05
C GLY A 36 13.07 8.18 6.84
N GLN A 37 14.26 8.73 6.96
CA GLN A 37 14.52 9.96 7.70
C GLN A 37 15.23 10.99 6.84
N GLY A 38 14.66 12.17 6.74
CA GLY A 38 15.24 13.35 6.13
C GLY A 38 15.24 14.54 7.10
N GLU A 39 15.81 15.67 6.70
CA GLU A 39 15.92 16.86 7.55
C GLU A 39 14.57 17.38 8.07
N ARG A 40 13.50 17.23 7.30
CA ARG A 40 12.16 17.78 7.59
C ARG A 40 11.05 16.73 7.56
N CYS A 41 11.38 15.47 7.39
CA CYS A 41 10.38 14.42 7.29
C CYS A 41 10.92 13.10 7.84
N GLU A 42 10.04 12.38 8.48
CA GLU A 42 10.20 10.97 8.78
C GLU A 42 8.99 10.23 8.22
N PHE A 43 9.20 9.05 7.70
CA PHE A 43 8.14 8.22 7.15
C PHE A 43 8.43 6.75 7.36
N SER A 44 7.36 5.95 7.39
CA SER A 44 7.42 4.50 7.44
C SER A 44 6.99 3.92 6.10
N VAL A 45 7.68 2.86 5.66
CA VAL A 45 7.34 2.11 4.44
C VAL A 45 7.08 0.66 4.82
N MET A 46 5.94 0.15 4.40
CA MET A 46 5.55 -1.26 4.54
C MET A 46 5.07 -1.78 3.19
N CYS A 47 5.39 -3.03 2.88
CA CYS A 47 5.08 -3.63 1.60
C CYS A 47 4.30 -4.93 1.78
N PHE A 48 3.43 -5.23 0.83
CA PHE A 48 2.52 -6.36 0.91
C PHE A 48 2.29 -6.98 -0.47
N ASP A 49 2.10 -8.28 -0.50
CA ASP A 49 1.41 -8.99 -1.58
C ASP A 49 0.10 -9.61 -1.05
N GLU A 50 -0.61 -10.39 -1.86
CA GLU A 50 -1.83 -11.06 -1.42
C GLU A 50 -1.62 -12.07 -0.29
N ARG A 51 -0.41 -12.58 -0.11
CA ARG A 51 -0.07 -13.55 0.94
C ARG A 51 0.24 -12.91 2.28
N GLY A 52 0.76 -11.67 2.27
CA GLY A 52 1.10 -10.99 3.50
C GLY A 52 2.09 -9.85 3.33
N GLU A 53 2.78 -9.58 4.42
CA GLU A 53 3.80 -8.56 4.52
C GLU A 53 5.09 -9.00 3.83
N LEU A 54 5.69 -8.09 3.08
CA LEU A 54 6.97 -8.28 2.41
C LEU A 54 8.03 -7.40 3.06
N LEU A 55 9.25 -7.91 3.07
CA LEU A 55 10.38 -7.16 3.58
C LEU A 55 11.14 -6.51 2.42
N PRO A 56 11.13 -5.17 2.30
CA PRO A 56 11.94 -4.47 1.34
C PRO A 56 13.44 -4.60 1.60
N GLU A 57 14.21 -4.61 0.53
CA GLU A 57 15.67 -4.52 0.56
C GLU A 57 16.08 -3.06 0.42
N ILE A 58 16.96 -2.59 1.32
CA ILE A 58 17.60 -1.27 1.18
C ILE A 58 18.80 -1.43 0.25
N THR A 59 18.80 -0.67 -0.83
CA THR A 59 19.84 -0.69 -1.87
C THR A 59 20.35 0.73 -2.13
N ASN A 60 21.36 0.85 -2.95
CA ASN A 60 21.82 2.13 -3.50
C ASN A 60 21.26 2.30 -4.91
N SER A 61 21.02 3.54 -5.28
CA SER A 61 20.62 3.95 -6.61
C SER A 61 21.37 5.21 -7.04
N LEU A 62 21.30 5.52 -8.30
CA LEU A 62 21.87 6.75 -8.86
C LEU A 62 20.71 7.68 -9.25
N LEU A 63 20.79 8.92 -8.80
CA LEU A 63 19.83 9.96 -9.11
C LEU A 63 20.51 11.07 -9.90
N SER A 64 19.98 11.43 -11.06
CA SER A 64 20.40 12.58 -11.83
C SER A 64 19.31 13.65 -11.80
N ARG A 65 19.57 14.78 -11.16
CA ARG A 65 18.66 15.93 -11.10
C ARG A 65 19.00 17.01 -12.12
N HIS A 66 20.24 17.00 -12.56
CA HIS A 66 20.76 17.97 -13.54
C HIS A 66 21.63 17.27 -14.56
N TYR A 67 21.76 17.85 -15.73
CA TYR A 67 22.62 17.34 -16.79
C TYR A 67 24.05 17.13 -16.27
N ASN A 68 24.63 15.96 -16.54
CA ASN A 68 26.00 15.57 -16.11
C ASN A 68 26.25 15.54 -14.59
N GLN A 69 25.18 15.49 -13.74
CA GLN A 69 25.34 15.30 -12.31
C GLN A 69 24.65 14.00 -11.90
N ILE A 70 25.44 13.07 -11.39
CA ILE A 70 24.95 11.80 -10.85
C ILE A 70 25.31 11.77 -9.37
N GLU A 71 24.30 11.51 -8.54
CA GLU A 71 24.45 11.40 -7.10
C GLU A 71 24.00 10.02 -6.63
N GLU A 72 24.74 9.43 -5.70
CA GLU A 72 24.28 8.21 -5.01
C GLU A 72 23.17 8.57 -4.04
N THR A 73 22.19 7.69 -3.97
CA THR A 73 21.05 7.83 -3.06
C THR A 73 20.59 6.47 -2.55
N SER A 74 19.91 6.48 -1.41
CA SER A 74 19.25 5.28 -0.89
C SER A 74 18.03 4.92 -1.73
N ALA A 75 17.83 3.63 -1.93
CA ALA A 75 16.67 3.10 -2.63
C ALA A 75 16.08 1.91 -1.89
N LEU A 76 14.81 1.62 -2.17
CA LEU A 76 14.15 0.39 -1.77
C LEU A 76 13.87 -0.46 -3.00
N LYS A 77 14.10 -1.74 -2.85
CA LYS A 77 13.68 -2.77 -3.79
C LYS A 77 12.75 -3.73 -3.09
N VAL A 78 11.59 -3.94 -3.68
CA VAL A 78 10.58 -4.88 -3.19
C VAL A 78 10.33 -5.89 -4.28
N ASN A 79 10.44 -7.16 -3.97
CA ASN A 79 10.17 -8.24 -4.92
C ASN A 79 9.11 -9.18 -4.35
N THR A 80 8.27 -9.69 -5.23
CA THR A 80 7.38 -10.81 -4.94
C THR A 80 7.35 -11.77 -6.11
N ASN A 81 7.15 -13.05 -5.84
CA ASN A 81 7.16 -14.10 -6.85
C ASN A 81 5.77 -14.69 -7.00
N GLY A 82 5.29 -14.79 -8.24
CA GLY A 82 4.02 -15.42 -8.54
C GLY A 82 2.83 -14.75 -7.85
N SER A 83 2.74 -13.42 -7.92
CA SER A 83 1.71 -12.62 -7.27
C SER A 83 0.83 -11.89 -8.28
N TYR A 84 -0.35 -11.45 -7.82
CA TYR A 84 -1.23 -10.53 -8.57
C TYR A 84 -1.09 -9.09 -8.11
N PHE A 85 -0.70 -8.86 -6.87
CA PHE A 85 -0.55 -7.54 -6.28
C PHE A 85 0.83 -7.34 -5.66
N LEU A 86 1.35 -6.14 -5.80
CA LEU A 86 2.47 -5.65 -5.01
C LEU A 86 2.14 -4.25 -4.54
N THR A 87 1.90 -4.09 -3.25
CA THR A 87 1.45 -2.83 -2.65
C THR A 87 2.47 -2.30 -1.68
N THR A 88 2.88 -1.06 -1.88
CA THR A 88 3.74 -0.30 -0.96
C THR A 88 2.93 0.83 -0.33
N VAL A 89 2.95 0.88 0.99
CA VAL A 89 2.30 1.92 1.80
C VAL A 89 3.36 2.78 2.45
N ILE A 90 3.33 4.08 2.17
CA ILE A 90 4.24 5.08 2.73
C ILE A 90 3.42 6.03 3.60
N VAL A 91 3.70 6.07 4.88
CA VAL A 91 3.01 6.93 5.85
C VAL A 91 3.98 7.91 6.48
N LYS A 92 3.67 9.20 6.37
CA LYS A 92 4.45 10.25 7.03
C LYS A 92 4.30 10.15 8.54
N ASN A 93 5.41 9.99 9.24
CA ASN A 93 5.45 10.03 10.68
C ASN A 93 5.33 11.49 11.16
N ARG A 94 4.51 11.70 12.18
CA ARG A 94 4.44 12.97 12.89
C ARG A 94 4.66 12.68 14.36
N GLU A 95 5.71 13.26 14.95
CA GLU A 95 5.95 13.26 16.39
C GLU A 95 5.95 11.86 17.06
N ASN A 96 6.89 10.98 16.68
CA ASN A 96 7.12 9.66 17.29
C ASN A 96 5.84 8.80 17.47
N LYS A 97 4.96 8.82 16.50
CA LYS A 97 3.66 8.15 16.60
C LYS A 97 3.70 6.79 15.91
N ASN A 98 3.30 5.77 16.63
CA ASN A 98 3.20 4.41 16.11
C ASN A 98 2.23 4.36 14.94
N ILE A 99 2.72 3.81 13.84
CA ILE A 99 1.94 3.50 12.66
C ILE A 99 1.81 2.00 12.61
N GLU A 100 0.59 1.54 12.50
CA GLU A 100 0.24 0.15 12.33
C GLU A 100 -0.53 0.00 11.02
N ILE A 101 -0.15 -0.98 10.22
CA ILE A 101 -0.86 -1.33 8.99
C ILE A 101 -1.21 -2.80 9.09
N VAL A 102 -2.50 -3.09 9.04
CA VAL A 102 -3.03 -4.45 9.11
C VAL A 102 -3.76 -4.76 7.81
N LYS A 103 -3.48 -5.94 7.23
CA LYS A 103 -4.32 -6.47 6.14
C LYS A 103 -5.65 -6.92 6.71
N GLU A 104 -6.71 -6.62 5.99
CA GLU A 104 -8.09 -7.00 6.31
C GLU A 104 -8.72 -7.75 5.14
N ASP A 105 -9.60 -8.67 5.45
CA ASP A 105 -10.38 -9.33 4.44
C ASP A 105 -11.44 -8.36 3.87
N VAL A 106 -11.64 -8.44 2.56
CA VAL A 106 -12.64 -7.63 1.85
C VAL A 106 -13.89 -8.46 1.63
N TYR A 107 -15.04 -7.88 1.90
CA TYR A 107 -16.33 -8.53 1.78
C TYR A 107 -17.18 -7.89 0.69
N ASN A 108 -17.93 -8.72 -0.02
CA ASN A 108 -19.02 -8.30 -0.89
C ASN A 108 -20.30 -8.21 -0.06
N PHE A 109 -20.92 -7.04 -0.02
CA PHE A 109 -22.11 -6.80 0.79
C PHE A 109 -23.33 -7.60 0.32
N ALA A 110 -23.53 -7.68 -1.00
CA ALA A 110 -24.74 -8.29 -1.55
C ALA A 110 -24.86 -9.79 -1.28
N TYR A 111 -23.71 -10.45 -1.16
CA TYR A 111 -23.62 -11.91 -1.00
C TYR A 111 -23.10 -12.33 0.36
N ASP A 112 -22.71 -11.38 1.21
CA ASP A 112 -22.04 -11.63 2.50
C ASP A 112 -20.85 -12.59 2.37
N VAL A 113 -20.08 -12.44 1.31
CA VAL A 113 -18.96 -13.33 0.95
C VAL A 113 -17.65 -12.58 1.00
N MET A 114 -16.66 -13.22 1.61
CA MET A 114 -15.28 -12.76 1.57
C MET A 114 -14.71 -12.91 0.15
N LEU A 115 -14.17 -11.84 -0.38
CA LEU A 115 -13.48 -11.86 -1.66
C LEU A 115 -12.13 -12.57 -1.55
N SER A 116 -11.76 -13.27 -2.62
CA SER A 116 -10.44 -13.89 -2.72
C SER A 116 -9.34 -12.82 -2.62
N LYS A 117 -8.25 -13.16 -1.95
CA LYS A 117 -7.06 -12.29 -1.85
C LYS A 117 -6.40 -12.01 -3.20
N ASP A 118 -6.66 -12.84 -4.20
CA ASP A 118 -6.26 -12.62 -5.60
C ASP A 118 -7.15 -11.58 -6.31
N THR A 119 -8.32 -11.29 -5.75
CA THR A 119 -9.32 -10.37 -6.31
C THR A 119 -9.30 -9.01 -5.64
N ALA A 120 -9.10 -8.98 -4.33
CA ALA A 120 -9.17 -7.75 -3.56
C ALA A 120 -8.16 -7.73 -2.42
N GLN A 121 -7.69 -6.54 -2.08
CA GLN A 121 -6.79 -6.26 -0.96
C GLN A 121 -7.42 -5.21 -0.06
N GLY A 122 -7.52 -5.51 1.22
CA GLY A 122 -7.97 -4.59 2.26
C GLY A 122 -6.83 -4.22 3.22
N TYR A 123 -6.78 -2.97 3.63
CA TYR A 123 -5.81 -2.47 4.61
C TYR A 123 -6.49 -1.55 5.62
N VAL A 124 -6.12 -1.69 6.88
CA VAL A 124 -6.42 -0.69 7.91
C VAL A 124 -5.12 -0.06 8.37
N ILE A 125 -5.02 1.23 8.18
CA ILE A 125 -3.87 2.06 8.57
C ILE A 125 -4.27 2.80 9.84
N THR A 126 -3.61 2.49 10.94
CA THR A 126 -3.79 3.19 12.22
C THR A 126 -2.62 4.15 12.43
N ARG A 127 -2.93 5.41 12.66
CA ARG A 127 -1.99 6.45 13.03
C ARG A 127 -2.52 7.16 14.28
N ASN A 128 -2.02 6.82 15.44
CA ASN A 128 -2.56 7.21 16.74
C ASN A 128 -3.99 6.70 16.95
N LYS A 129 -4.95 7.65 17.05
CA LYS A 129 -6.39 7.38 17.14
C LYS A 129 -7.10 7.42 15.79
N GLU A 130 -6.41 7.86 14.76
CA GLU A 130 -6.96 7.93 13.40
C GLU A 130 -6.84 6.55 12.74
N LYS A 131 -7.93 6.08 12.17
CA LYS A 131 -7.99 4.82 11.43
C LYS A 131 -8.53 5.06 10.03
N TYR A 132 -7.82 4.55 9.04
CA TYR A 132 -8.17 4.65 7.64
C TYR A 132 -8.31 3.25 7.05
N GLY A 133 -9.44 3.00 6.41
CA GLY A 133 -9.67 1.79 5.62
C GLY A 133 -9.34 2.04 4.16
N VAL A 134 -8.70 1.07 3.52
CA VAL A 134 -8.39 1.11 2.09
C VAL A 134 -8.78 -0.21 1.47
N VAL A 135 -9.46 -0.17 0.34
CA VAL A 135 -9.81 -1.34 -0.47
C VAL A 135 -9.31 -1.14 -1.89
N LEU A 136 -8.64 -2.15 -2.41
CA LEU A 136 -8.14 -2.24 -3.78
C LEU A 136 -8.77 -3.48 -4.41
N ILE A 137 -9.48 -3.31 -5.52
CA ILE A 137 -10.10 -4.39 -6.28
C ILE A 137 -9.44 -4.50 -7.64
N LYS A 138 -9.11 -5.71 -8.04
CA LYS A 138 -8.45 -6.01 -9.31
C LYS A 138 -9.31 -5.58 -10.51
N ASN A 139 -8.69 -4.94 -11.49
CA ASN A 139 -9.38 -4.32 -12.64
C ASN A 139 -10.10 -5.31 -13.55
N ASP A 140 -9.62 -6.54 -13.67
CA ASP A 140 -10.18 -7.55 -14.60
C ASP A 140 -11.25 -8.45 -13.97
N VAL A 141 -11.59 -8.20 -12.71
CA VAL A 141 -12.65 -8.92 -12.02
C VAL A 141 -13.90 -8.06 -12.05
N GLY A 142 -14.97 -8.51 -12.69
CA GLY A 142 -16.18 -7.76 -12.99
C GLY A 142 -17.02 -7.25 -11.81
N ASN A 143 -16.43 -7.18 -10.60
CA ASN A 143 -17.14 -6.87 -9.35
C ASN A 143 -17.09 -5.37 -8.94
N HIS A 144 -16.75 -4.48 -9.87
CA HIS A 144 -16.70 -3.03 -9.54
C HIS A 144 -18.09 -2.44 -9.31
N SER A 145 -19.14 -3.07 -9.82
CA SER A 145 -20.53 -2.67 -9.62
C SER A 145 -21.11 -3.16 -8.29
N ASP A 146 -20.38 -3.97 -7.57
CA ASP A 146 -20.82 -4.51 -6.30
C ASP A 146 -20.34 -3.65 -5.13
N LEU A 147 -21.13 -3.60 -4.07
CA LEU A 147 -20.71 -2.98 -2.81
C LEU A 147 -19.68 -3.88 -2.13
N ASN A 148 -18.43 -3.43 -2.13
CA ASN A 148 -17.32 -4.12 -1.48
C ASN A 148 -16.73 -3.25 -0.37
N GLY A 149 -16.20 -3.88 0.68
CA GLY A 149 -15.68 -3.10 1.80
C GLY A 149 -14.99 -3.91 2.87
N ILE A 150 -14.63 -3.22 3.93
CA ILE A 150 -13.99 -3.75 5.13
C ILE A 150 -14.69 -3.19 6.38
N ARG A 151 -14.69 -3.96 7.46
CA ARG A 151 -15.23 -3.55 8.78
C ARG A 151 -16.64 -2.96 8.75
N GLY A 152 -17.50 -3.44 7.85
CA GLY A 152 -18.88 -2.98 7.75
C GLY A 152 -19.05 -1.64 6.99
N VAL A 153 -17.99 -1.09 6.42
CA VAL A 153 -18.03 0.11 5.58
C VAL A 153 -17.79 -0.29 4.13
N TYR A 154 -18.71 0.04 3.25
CA TYR A 154 -18.75 -0.43 1.87
C TYR A 154 -18.75 0.71 0.87
N GLY A 155 -18.34 0.43 -0.35
CA GLY A 155 -18.37 1.35 -1.49
C GLY A 155 -18.41 0.62 -2.82
N LEU A 156 -18.66 1.38 -3.89
CA LEU A 156 -18.62 0.90 -5.27
C LEU A 156 -17.38 1.45 -5.94
N GLY A 157 -16.48 0.58 -6.44
CA GLY A 157 -15.31 1.03 -7.19
C GLY A 157 -14.08 0.14 -7.01
N GLN A 158 -13.03 0.45 -7.76
CA GLN A 158 -11.77 -0.31 -7.75
C GLN A 158 -10.83 0.11 -6.61
N THR A 159 -10.78 1.40 -6.32
CA THR A 159 -9.97 1.94 -5.22
C THR A 159 -10.84 2.80 -4.34
N MET A 160 -10.93 2.43 -3.08
CA MET A 160 -11.81 3.08 -2.12
C MET A 160 -11.08 3.33 -0.80
N VAL A 161 -11.44 4.42 -0.12
CA VAL A 161 -10.92 4.78 1.20
C VAL A 161 -12.03 5.19 2.15
N ALA A 162 -11.81 5.00 3.45
CA ALA A 162 -12.71 5.46 4.50
C ALA A 162 -11.93 5.95 5.71
N GLU A 163 -12.39 7.03 6.33
CA GLU A 163 -11.91 7.50 7.63
C GLU A 163 -12.67 6.77 8.75
N LEU A 164 -12.27 5.54 9.06
CA LEU A 164 -13.00 4.64 9.97
C LEU A 164 -13.20 5.23 11.38
N HIS A 165 -12.30 6.12 11.82
CA HIS A 165 -12.43 6.80 13.12
C HIS A 165 -13.56 7.85 13.18
N LYS A 166 -14.14 8.18 12.02
CA LYS A 166 -15.31 9.07 11.90
C LYS A 166 -16.64 8.33 11.73
N ASN A 167 -16.63 6.98 11.85
CA ASN A 167 -17.78 6.11 11.61
C ASN A 167 -18.51 6.42 10.29
N PRO A 168 -17.83 6.34 9.16
CA PRO A 168 -18.44 6.65 7.86
C PRO A 168 -19.48 5.59 7.50
N GLU A 169 -20.54 6.00 6.80
CA GLU A 169 -21.54 5.06 6.27
C GLU A 169 -21.02 4.34 5.03
N TYR A 170 -20.22 5.04 4.21
CA TYR A 170 -19.70 4.52 2.95
C TYR A 170 -18.24 4.87 2.75
N MET A 171 -17.55 4.07 1.92
CA MET A 171 -16.20 4.38 1.46
C MET A 171 -16.23 5.45 0.35
N THR A 172 -15.25 6.32 0.36
CA THR A 172 -15.01 7.27 -0.73
C THR A 172 -14.30 6.56 -1.88
N VAL A 173 -14.82 6.67 -3.07
CA VAL A 173 -14.26 6.08 -4.28
C VAL A 173 -13.17 6.99 -4.84
N LEU A 174 -11.99 6.45 -5.07
CA LEU A 174 -10.86 7.13 -5.72
C LEU A 174 -10.70 6.72 -7.19
N LYS A 175 -11.11 5.48 -7.52
CA LYS A 175 -11.06 4.94 -8.89
C LYS A 175 -12.20 3.94 -9.08
N TRP A 176 -12.87 4.07 -10.23
CA TRP A 176 -13.87 3.14 -10.71
C TRP A 176 -13.24 2.06 -11.57
#